data_34ec7d2eb01ed0d387eac575c82fd4f3
#
_entry.id   34ec7d2eb01ed0d387eac575c82fd4f3
#
_cell.length_a   1.000
_cell.length_b   1.000
_cell.length_c   1.000
_cell.angle_alpha   90.00
_cell.angle_beta   90.00
_cell.angle_gamma   90.00
#
_symmetry.space_group_name_H-M   'P 1'
#
loop_
_entity.id
_entity.type
_entity.pdbx_description
1 polymer ?
#
loop_
_entity_poly.entity_id
_entity_poly.type
_entity_poly.pdbx_seq_one_letter_code
_entity_poly.pdbx_strand_id
1 'polypeptide(L)'
;MENTQYRTVFGATGKIGKALLGYLSRAEVPTIAVTRDLSRAESLPFVKWMAADMSRPETLAATMENSTAVFLVSGMGAGFVEEQHNVIKAANAAGVNHFVKLSSAAAGKSWPQHIAASAIGKSHKEVETLLRSSGLNWTILQPTGFMQNWLGEFSKRVKEERGIYEATGDGRRAYIDLRDIAETAFTVLMNPAEHIGKTYILTGDEALNYWQLADIIGEVIGDKVTYVPLTLEEARERMEKKGMPQWAIQTLMVYTETQRSGDAAYISPDVSRLLQKPARTATGFIKDYVEWFK
;
A
#
# COMPACT_ATOMS: atom_id res chain seq x y z
N MET A 1 -24.31 -30.13 0.87
CA MET A 1 -23.12 -29.47 1.42
C MET A 1 -23.22 -28.02 1.02
N GLU A 2 -23.32 -27.11 1.97
CA GLU A 2 -23.28 -25.67 1.67
C GLU A 2 -21.97 -25.34 0.99
N ASN A 3 -22.05 -24.68 -0.16
CA ASN A 3 -20.88 -24.33 -0.95
C ASN A 3 -20.18 -23.15 -0.26
N THR A 4 -19.10 -23.39 0.48
CA THR A 4 -18.37 -22.36 1.22
C THR A 4 -17.92 -21.25 0.27
N GLN A 5 -18.35 -20.02 0.55
CA GLN A 5 -17.96 -18.84 -0.22
C GLN A 5 -16.69 -18.22 0.37
N TYR A 6 -15.71 -17.96 -0.48
CA TYR A 6 -14.41 -17.44 -0.07
C TYR A 6 -14.20 -15.96 -0.44
N ARG A 7 -13.28 -15.32 0.28
CA ARG A 7 -12.58 -14.11 -0.15
C ARG A 7 -11.19 -14.51 -0.61
N THR A 8 -10.78 -14.16 -1.82
CA THR A 8 -9.45 -14.50 -2.34
C THR A 8 -8.51 -13.30 -2.23
N VAL A 9 -7.34 -13.51 -1.62
CA VAL A 9 -6.34 -12.46 -1.37
C VAL A 9 -5.07 -12.78 -2.15
N PHE A 10 -4.78 -11.98 -3.18
CA PHE A 10 -3.48 -11.99 -3.87
C PHE A 10 -2.50 -11.05 -3.18
N GLY A 11 -1.21 -11.43 -3.17
CA GLY A 11 -0.20 -10.72 -2.40
C GLY A 11 -0.29 -10.99 -0.89
N ALA A 12 -0.87 -12.12 -0.52
CA ALA A 12 -1.16 -12.55 0.85
C ALA A 12 0.07 -12.61 1.77
N THR A 13 1.26 -12.88 1.24
CA THR A 13 2.52 -12.93 2.01
C THR A 13 3.19 -11.55 2.19
N GLY A 14 2.65 -10.50 1.55
CA GLY A 14 3.12 -9.13 1.72
C GLY A 14 2.59 -8.47 3.02
N LYS A 15 3.16 -7.34 3.42
CA LYS A 15 2.79 -6.65 4.67
C LYS A 15 1.29 -6.33 4.75
N ILE A 16 0.70 -5.79 3.68
CA ILE A 16 -0.74 -5.44 3.64
C ILE A 16 -1.59 -6.70 3.56
N GLY A 17 -1.21 -7.68 2.73
CA GLY A 17 -1.92 -8.96 2.63
C GLY A 17 -1.99 -9.69 3.97
N LYS A 18 -0.87 -9.81 4.69
CA LYS A 18 -0.82 -10.40 6.03
C LYS A 18 -1.73 -9.67 7.04
N ALA A 19 -1.70 -8.34 7.04
CA ALA A 19 -2.57 -7.55 7.90
C ALA A 19 -4.06 -7.78 7.57
N LEU A 20 -4.42 -7.84 6.27
CA LEU A 20 -5.78 -8.13 5.82
C LEU A 20 -6.21 -9.55 6.22
N LEU A 21 -5.34 -10.56 6.03
CA LEU A 21 -5.62 -11.93 6.47
C LEU A 21 -5.90 -12.00 7.97
N GLY A 22 -5.19 -11.20 8.78
CA GLY A 22 -5.44 -11.08 10.20
C GLY A 22 -6.85 -10.53 10.54
N TYR A 23 -7.36 -9.57 9.78
CA TYR A 23 -8.73 -9.07 9.93
C TYR A 23 -9.77 -10.13 9.50
N LEU A 24 -9.57 -10.74 8.35
CA LEU A 24 -10.48 -11.77 7.82
C LEU A 24 -10.55 -12.99 8.75
N SER A 25 -9.41 -13.47 9.25
CA SER A 25 -9.33 -14.60 10.17
C SER A 25 -10.05 -14.32 11.50
N ARG A 26 -9.86 -13.14 12.11
CA ARG A 26 -10.57 -12.74 13.34
C ARG A 26 -12.07 -12.59 13.15
N ALA A 27 -12.50 -12.25 11.95
CA ALA A 27 -13.93 -12.16 11.59
C ALA A 27 -14.50 -13.51 11.09
N GLU A 28 -13.74 -14.61 11.19
CA GLU A 28 -14.13 -15.96 10.80
C GLU A 28 -14.54 -16.08 9.31
N VAL A 29 -13.97 -15.21 8.45
CA VAL A 29 -14.30 -15.19 7.02
C VAL A 29 -13.48 -16.23 6.27
N PRO A 30 -14.12 -17.22 5.61
CA PRO A 30 -13.42 -18.19 4.79
C PRO A 30 -12.61 -17.47 3.70
N THR A 31 -11.29 -17.69 3.70
CA THR A 31 -10.36 -16.95 2.87
C THR A 31 -9.40 -17.87 2.13
N ILE A 32 -9.20 -17.61 0.85
CA ILE A 32 -8.10 -18.19 0.05
C ILE A 32 -6.97 -17.19 0.02
N ALA A 33 -5.83 -17.54 0.61
CA ALA A 33 -4.60 -16.76 0.56
C ALA A 33 -3.68 -17.31 -0.54
N VAL A 34 -3.33 -16.45 -1.51
CA VAL A 34 -2.56 -16.88 -2.69
C VAL A 34 -1.09 -16.51 -2.54
N THR A 35 -0.21 -17.48 -2.79
CA THR A 35 1.24 -17.30 -2.80
C THR A 35 1.88 -18.11 -3.92
N ARG A 36 3.06 -17.69 -4.40
CA ARG A 36 3.90 -18.47 -5.30
C ARG A 36 4.67 -19.59 -4.58
N ASP A 37 4.85 -19.41 -3.27
CA ASP A 37 5.66 -20.29 -2.44
C ASP A 37 4.93 -20.59 -1.13
N LEU A 38 4.44 -21.82 -1.00
CA LEU A 38 3.71 -22.29 0.18
C LEU A 38 4.57 -22.37 1.45
N SER A 39 5.91 -22.39 1.33
CA SER A 39 6.79 -22.33 2.51
C SER A 39 6.65 -21.01 3.28
N ARG A 40 6.10 -19.98 2.66
CA ARG A 40 5.81 -18.68 3.26
C ARG A 40 4.42 -18.56 3.86
N ALA A 41 3.63 -19.64 3.79
CA ALA A 41 2.29 -19.68 4.35
C ALA A 41 2.34 -19.71 5.88
N GLU A 42 1.53 -18.86 6.49
CA GLU A 42 1.36 -18.84 7.95
C GLU A 42 0.00 -19.45 8.31
N SER A 43 -0.04 -20.35 9.28
CA SER A 43 -1.30 -20.96 9.72
C SER A 43 -2.18 -19.90 10.39
N LEU A 44 -3.36 -19.68 9.85
CA LEU A 44 -4.38 -18.78 10.40
C LEU A 44 -5.75 -19.47 10.32
N PRO A 45 -6.60 -19.37 11.35
CA PRO A 45 -7.97 -19.86 11.30
C PRO A 45 -8.72 -19.27 10.09
N PHE A 46 -9.57 -20.07 9.48
CA PHE A 46 -10.40 -19.71 8.32
C PHE A 46 -9.62 -19.32 7.04
N VAL A 47 -8.29 -19.52 7.01
CA VAL A 47 -7.43 -19.21 5.86
C VAL A 47 -6.87 -20.48 5.24
N LYS A 48 -7.21 -20.71 3.96
CA LYS A 48 -6.65 -21.77 3.12
C LYS A 48 -5.60 -21.17 2.19
N TRP A 49 -4.38 -21.68 2.23
CA TRP A 49 -3.33 -21.25 1.32
C TRP A 49 -3.36 -22.04 0.02
N MET A 50 -3.18 -21.35 -1.09
CA MET A 50 -3.09 -21.95 -2.42
C MET A 50 -1.89 -21.40 -3.18
N ALA A 51 -1.20 -22.29 -3.90
CA ALA A 51 -0.09 -21.91 -4.77
C ALA A 51 -0.63 -21.44 -6.11
N ALA A 52 -0.29 -20.21 -6.51
CA ALA A 52 -0.52 -19.70 -7.86
C ALA A 52 0.44 -18.54 -8.16
N ASP A 53 0.72 -18.33 -9.43
CA ASP A 53 1.59 -17.27 -9.94
C ASP A 53 0.80 -16.38 -10.91
N MET A 54 0.74 -15.08 -10.63
CA MET A 54 0.03 -14.11 -11.46
C MET A 54 0.63 -14.00 -12.89
N SER A 55 1.91 -14.36 -13.07
CA SER A 55 2.55 -14.44 -14.39
C SER A 55 2.15 -15.70 -15.19
N ARG A 56 1.48 -16.65 -14.54
CA ARG A 56 1.07 -17.93 -15.09
C ARG A 56 -0.45 -18.11 -14.99
N PRO A 57 -1.21 -17.59 -15.98
CA PRO A 57 -2.69 -17.54 -15.94
C PRO A 57 -3.37 -18.88 -15.67
N GLU A 58 -2.79 -19.98 -16.15
CA GLU A 58 -3.30 -21.34 -15.96
C GLU A 58 -3.37 -21.77 -14.49
N THR A 59 -2.61 -21.11 -13.61
CA THR A 59 -2.61 -21.41 -12.16
C THR A 59 -3.72 -20.69 -11.39
N LEU A 60 -4.37 -19.69 -11.99
CA LEU A 60 -5.26 -18.78 -11.29
C LEU A 60 -6.68 -19.31 -11.11
N ALA A 61 -7.19 -20.11 -12.06
CA ALA A 61 -8.59 -20.56 -12.08
C ALA A 61 -9.01 -21.24 -10.77
N ALA A 62 -8.19 -22.15 -10.25
CA ALA A 62 -8.47 -22.87 -9.00
C ALA A 62 -8.56 -21.93 -7.77
N THR A 63 -7.88 -20.80 -7.76
CA THR A 63 -7.92 -19.83 -6.64
C THR A 63 -9.20 -18.99 -6.64
N MET A 64 -9.96 -19.02 -7.75
CA MET A 64 -11.22 -18.28 -7.91
C MET A 64 -12.44 -19.14 -7.63
N GLU A 65 -12.28 -20.45 -7.45
CA GLU A 65 -13.39 -21.37 -7.22
C GLU A 65 -14.14 -20.99 -5.93
N ASN A 66 -15.45 -20.75 -6.06
CA ASN A 66 -16.32 -20.26 -4.99
C ASN A 66 -15.88 -18.91 -4.36
N SER A 67 -15.05 -18.13 -5.06
CA SER A 67 -14.67 -16.80 -4.59
C SER A 67 -15.76 -15.78 -4.89
N THR A 68 -16.26 -15.10 -3.86
CA THR A 68 -17.24 -14.02 -4.01
C THR A 68 -16.59 -12.64 -4.12
N ALA A 69 -15.39 -12.48 -3.58
CA ALA A 69 -14.63 -11.25 -3.74
C ALA A 69 -13.12 -11.52 -3.79
N VAL A 70 -12.41 -10.68 -4.54
CA VAL A 70 -10.97 -10.73 -4.71
C VAL A 70 -10.35 -9.43 -4.20
N PHE A 71 -9.29 -9.54 -3.40
CA PHE A 71 -8.37 -8.43 -3.09
C PHE A 71 -7.05 -8.65 -3.82
N LEU A 72 -6.62 -7.64 -4.58
CA LEU A 72 -5.40 -7.70 -5.36
C LEU A 72 -4.39 -6.64 -4.91
N VAL A 73 -3.23 -7.09 -4.46
CA VAL A 73 -2.01 -6.30 -4.25
C VAL A 73 -0.80 -7.08 -4.75
N SER A 74 0.15 -6.41 -5.39
CA SER A 74 1.44 -7.00 -5.77
C SER A 74 2.58 -5.98 -5.62
N GLY A 75 3.81 -6.47 -5.57
CA GLY A 75 5.00 -5.62 -5.71
C GLY A 75 5.14 -5.09 -7.12
N MET A 76 5.81 -3.94 -7.29
CA MET A 76 6.17 -3.39 -8.59
C MET A 76 7.26 -4.23 -9.24
N GLY A 77 7.13 -4.47 -10.55
CA GLY A 77 8.09 -5.23 -11.35
C GLY A 77 7.79 -5.07 -12.83
N ALA A 78 8.64 -5.62 -13.69
CA ALA A 78 8.48 -5.53 -15.16
C ALA A 78 7.16 -6.14 -15.65
N GLY A 79 6.67 -7.23 -15.00
CA GLY A 79 5.40 -7.89 -15.32
C GLY A 79 4.17 -7.33 -14.63
N PHE A 80 4.28 -6.25 -13.85
CA PHE A 80 3.22 -5.75 -12.97
C PHE A 80 1.84 -5.62 -13.63
N VAL A 81 1.78 -4.99 -14.80
CA VAL A 81 0.52 -4.75 -15.52
C VAL A 81 -0.09 -6.06 -16.01
N GLU A 82 0.73 -6.90 -16.65
CA GLU A 82 0.29 -8.19 -17.19
C GLU A 82 -0.16 -9.14 -16.08
N GLU A 83 0.61 -9.27 -15.00
CA GLU A 83 0.29 -10.09 -13.84
C GLU A 83 -1.07 -9.70 -13.22
N GLN A 84 -1.31 -8.41 -13.00
CA GLN A 84 -2.58 -7.96 -12.46
C GLN A 84 -3.72 -8.12 -13.47
N HIS A 85 -3.48 -7.93 -14.77
CA HIS A 85 -4.48 -8.18 -15.80
C HIS A 85 -4.89 -9.66 -15.87
N ASN A 86 -3.95 -10.59 -15.68
CA ASN A 86 -4.24 -12.01 -15.63
C ASN A 86 -5.21 -12.34 -14.47
N VAL A 87 -4.99 -11.75 -13.28
CA VAL A 87 -5.91 -11.92 -12.14
C VAL A 87 -7.29 -11.33 -12.44
N ILE A 88 -7.37 -10.15 -13.07
CA ILE A 88 -8.64 -9.52 -13.47
C ILE A 88 -9.40 -10.43 -14.43
N LYS A 89 -8.72 -10.99 -15.46
CA LYS A 89 -9.34 -11.94 -16.42
C LYS A 89 -9.85 -13.20 -15.73
N ALA A 90 -9.04 -13.78 -14.83
CA ALA A 90 -9.43 -14.99 -14.10
C ALA A 90 -10.65 -14.74 -13.19
N ALA A 91 -10.68 -13.60 -12.49
CA ALA A 91 -11.81 -13.21 -11.64
C ALA A 91 -13.11 -13.00 -12.47
N ASN A 92 -12.99 -12.35 -13.63
CA ASN A 92 -14.14 -12.16 -14.54
C ASN A 92 -14.68 -13.49 -15.08
N ALA A 93 -13.78 -14.37 -15.53
CA ALA A 93 -14.15 -15.70 -16.02
C ALA A 93 -14.83 -16.58 -14.96
N ALA A 94 -14.44 -16.41 -13.69
CA ALA A 94 -15.04 -17.13 -12.56
C ALA A 94 -16.33 -16.49 -12.02
N GLY A 95 -16.75 -15.34 -12.56
CA GLY A 95 -17.95 -14.64 -12.11
C GLY A 95 -17.83 -14.06 -10.68
N VAL A 96 -16.63 -13.59 -10.30
CA VAL A 96 -16.41 -12.96 -9.00
C VAL A 96 -17.28 -11.72 -8.84
N ASN A 97 -18.01 -11.63 -7.73
CA ASN A 97 -19.00 -10.57 -7.52
C ASN A 97 -18.37 -9.20 -7.22
N HIS A 98 -17.18 -9.17 -6.64
CA HIS A 98 -16.53 -7.92 -6.26
C HIS A 98 -14.99 -8.02 -6.33
N PHE A 99 -14.37 -7.03 -6.95
CA PHE A 99 -12.92 -6.97 -7.13
C PHE A 99 -12.35 -5.70 -6.49
N VAL A 100 -11.51 -5.86 -5.48
CA VAL A 100 -10.87 -4.75 -4.76
C VAL A 100 -9.39 -4.69 -5.17
N LYS A 101 -9.01 -3.61 -5.84
CA LYS A 101 -7.62 -3.37 -6.23
C LYS A 101 -6.94 -2.40 -5.27
N LEU A 102 -5.80 -2.81 -4.68
CA LEU A 102 -4.88 -1.85 -4.11
C LEU A 102 -4.07 -1.19 -5.23
N SER A 103 -4.29 0.10 -5.41
CA SER A 103 -3.63 0.95 -6.40
C SER A 103 -2.60 1.86 -5.73
N SER A 104 -2.43 3.07 -6.25
CA SER A 104 -1.60 4.12 -5.70
C SER A 104 -2.27 5.47 -5.93
N ALA A 105 -2.14 6.40 -4.99
CA ALA A 105 -2.57 7.79 -5.19
C ALA A 105 -1.90 8.43 -6.43
N ALA A 106 -0.72 7.96 -6.81
CA ALA A 106 -0.02 8.38 -8.03
C ALA A 106 -0.82 8.14 -9.33
N ALA A 107 -1.76 7.19 -9.34
CA ALA A 107 -2.67 6.96 -10.47
C ALA A 107 -3.90 7.86 -10.47
N GLY A 108 -4.17 8.54 -9.36
CA GLY A 108 -5.36 9.37 -9.14
C GLY A 108 -5.29 10.73 -9.82
N LYS A 109 -6.47 11.36 -9.98
CA LYS A 109 -6.58 12.71 -10.55
C LYS A 109 -6.22 13.82 -9.55
N SER A 110 -6.19 13.51 -8.26
CA SER A 110 -5.95 14.49 -7.20
C SER A 110 -4.45 14.78 -6.98
N TRP A 111 -3.57 14.12 -7.73
CA TRP A 111 -2.13 14.29 -7.64
C TRP A 111 -1.59 15.00 -8.88
N PRO A 112 -0.51 15.76 -8.75
CA PRO A 112 0.10 16.47 -9.86
C PRO A 112 0.42 15.55 -11.04
N GLN A 113 0.28 16.09 -12.25
CA GLN A 113 0.44 15.33 -13.48
C GLN A 113 1.82 14.66 -13.62
N HIS A 114 2.88 15.26 -13.07
CA HIS A 114 4.23 14.69 -13.11
C HIS A 114 4.36 13.40 -12.28
N ILE A 115 3.59 13.25 -11.19
CA ILE A 115 3.54 11.98 -10.45
C ILE A 115 2.78 10.92 -11.22
N ALA A 116 1.66 11.28 -11.85
CA ALA A 116 0.93 10.38 -12.73
C ALA A 116 1.80 9.91 -13.92
N ALA A 117 2.78 10.71 -14.32
CA ALA A 117 3.77 10.38 -15.34
C ALA A 117 4.90 9.44 -14.84
N SER A 118 5.05 9.24 -13.53
CA SER A 118 6.01 8.27 -12.97
C SER A 118 5.70 6.84 -13.43
N ALA A 119 6.70 5.94 -13.38
CA ALA A 119 6.51 4.54 -13.73
C ALA A 119 5.39 3.90 -12.88
N ILE A 120 5.36 4.19 -11.57
CA ILE A 120 4.32 3.70 -10.65
C ILE A 120 2.95 4.24 -11.04
N GLY A 121 2.83 5.55 -11.26
CA GLY A 121 1.57 6.20 -11.64
C GLY A 121 0.99 5.62 -12.92
N LYS A 122 1.82 5.48 -13.96
CA LYS A 122 1.44 4.91 -15.27
C LYS A 122 0.96 3.48 -15.15
N SER A 123 1.75 2.60 -14.51
CA SER A 123 1.42 1.18 -14.39
C SER A 123 0.14 0.95 -13.58
N HIS A 124 -0.03 1.65 -12.45
CA HIS A 124 -1.27 1.57 -11.70
C HIS A 124 -2.47 2.10 -12.47
N LYS A 125 -2.30 3.22 -13.20
CA LYS A 125 -3.36 3.81 -14.03
C LYS A 125 -3.81 2.87 -15.15
N GLU A 126 -2.88 2.18 -15.79
CA GLU A 126 -3.16 1.19 -16.83
C GLU A 126 -4.00 0.04 -16.26
N VAL A 127 -3.60 -0.54 -15.13
CA VAL A 127 -4.38 -1.60 -14.48
C VAL A 127 -5.76 -1.12 -14.02
N GLU A 128 -5.88 0.11 -13.50
CA GLU A 128 -7.19 0.69 -13.18
C GLU A 128 -8.09 0.79 -14.41
N THR A 129 -7.53 1.15 -15.56
CA THR A 129 -8.27 1.23 -16.82
C THR A 129 -8.76 -0.16 -17.25
N LEU A 130 -7.89 -1.17 -17.21
CA LEU A 130 -8.23 -2.56 -17.50
C LEU A 130 -9.33 -3.08 -16.57
N LEU A 131 -9.23 -2.79 -15.26
CA LEU A 131 -10.24 -3.21 -14.30
C LEU A 131 -11.59 -2.53 -14.55
N ARG A 132 -11.61 -1.23 -14.81
CA ARG A 132 -12.84 -0.47 -15.08
C ARG A 132 -13.57 -0.96 -16.34
N SER A 133 -12.84 -1.46 -17.34
CA SER A 133 -13.39 -2.00 -18.59
C SER A 133 -13.67 -3.50 -18.55
N SER A 134 -13.35 -4.20 -17.44
CA SER A 134 -13.44 -5.66 -17.35
C SER A 134 -14.87 -6.22 -17.24
N GLY A 135 -15.85 -5.38 -16.88
CA GLY A 135 -17.22 -5.83 -16.55
C GLY A 135 -17.40 -6.27 -15.09
N LEU A 136 -16.31 -6.39 -14.31
CA LEU A 136 -16.39 -6.70 -12.88
C LEU A 136 -16.96 -5.51 -12.07
N ASN A 137 -17.66 -5.82 -11.00
CA ASN A 137 -17.92 -4.84 -9.95
C ASN A 137 -16.61 -4.58 -9.20
N TRP A 138 -16.11 -3.36 -9.24
CA TRP A 138 -14.79 -3.03 -8.71
C TRP A 138 -14.82 -1.94 -7.65
N THR A 139 -13.80 -1.97 -6.78
CA THR A 139 -13.41 -0.86 -5.91
C THR A 139 -11.90 -0.66 -6.00
N ILE A 140 -11.45 0.60 -6.04
CA ILE A 140 -10.04 0.95 -6.14
C ILE A 140 -9.64 1.72 -4.88
N LEU A 141 -8.58 1.24 -4.23
CA LEU A 141 -7.97 1.88 -3.06
C LEU A 141 -6.65 2.50 -3.48
N GLN A 142 -6.51 3.82 -3.35
CA GLN A 142 -5.35 4.61 -3.77
C GLN A 142 -4.60 5.17 -2.57
N PRO A 143 -3.74 4.38 -1.89
CA PRO A 143 -2.97 4.86 -0.76
C PRO A 143 -1.86 5.83 -1.18
N THR A 144 -1.52 6.74 -0.27
CA THR A 144 -0.33 7.60 -0.31
C THR A 144 0.91 6.87 0.22
N GLY A 145 1.96 7.60 0.58
CA GLY A 145 3.17 7.02 1.16
C GLY A 145 2.92 6.34 2.51
N PHE A 146 3.56 5.20 2.74
CA PHE A 146 3.33 4.40 3.95
C PHE A 146 4.25 4.82 5.09
N MET A 147 3.72 4.90 6.31
CA MET A 147 4.52 5.10 7.53
C MET A 147 5.57 3.98 7.71
N GLN A 148 5.30 2.77 7.21
CA GLN A 148 6.25 1.66 7.25
C GLN A 148 7.54 1.89 6.42
N ASN A 149 7.58 2.92 5.58
CA ASN A 149 8.82 3.35 4.92
C ASN A 149 9.80 4.04 5.89
N TRP A 150 9.32 4.45 7.07
CA TRP A 150 10.18 4.96 8.16
C TRP A 150 10.89 3.84 8.93
N LEU A 151 10.55 2.58 8.69
CA LEU A 151 11.26 1.42 9.24
C LEU A 151 12.43 1.01 8.32
N GLY A 152 13.37 0.26 8.85
CA GLY A 152 14.53 -0.21 8.10
C GLY A 152 15.63 0.86 8.02
N GLU A 153 16.05 1.23 6.83
CA GLU A 153 17.19 2.14 6.63
C GLU A 153 16.98 3.54 7.23
N PHE A 154 15.75 4.06 7.18
CA PHE A 154 15.41 5.35 7.78
C PHE A 154 15.55 5.27 9.32
N SER A 155 14.86 4.33 9.95
CA SER A 155 14.93 4.17 11.41
C SER A 155 16.33 3.80 11.90
N LYS A 156 17.09 3.00 11.12
CA LYS A 156 18.48 2.68 11.43
C LYS A 156 19.34 3.94 11.55
N ARG A 157 19.18 4.89 10.61
CA ARG A 157 19.92 6.18 10.71
C ARG A 157 19.50 7.01 11.90
N VAL A 158 18.20 7.07 12.18
CA VAL A 158 17.73 7.75 13.39
C VAL A 158 18.36 7.13 14.62
N LYS A 159 18.43 5.80 14.68
CA LYS A 159 19.04 5.06 15.79
C LYS A 159 20.55 5.33 15.93
N GLU A 160 21.28 5.33 14.82
CA GLU A 160 22.75 5.43 14.81
C GLU A 160 23.26 6.88 14.86
N GLU A 161 22.57 7.80 14.17
CA GLU A 161 23.06 9.15 13.91
C GLU A 161 22.16 10.25 14.54
N ARG A 162 21.00 9.89 15.10
CA ARG A 162 19.97 10.84 15.57
C ARG A 162 19.58 11.85 14.49
N GLY A 163 19.67 11.44 13.21
CA GLY A 163 19.49 12.30 12.05
C GLY A 163 18.49 11.76 11.02
N ILE A 164 17.74 12.67 10.42
CA ILE A 164 16.89 12.44 9.25
C ILE A 164 17.48 13.24 8.10
N TYR A 165 17.77 12.60 6.98
CA TYR A 165 18.46 13.20 5.83
C TYR A 165 17.59 13.07 4.58
N GLU A 166 16.80 14.10 4.28
CA GLU A 166 15.87 14.09 3.15
C GLU A 166 15.86 15.44 2.43
N ALA A 167 15.55 15.47 1.13
CA ALA A 167 15.62 16.68 0.30
C ALA A 167 14.26 17.37 0.11
N THR A 168 13.33 17.20 1.05
CA THR A 168 11.96 17.73 0.92
C THR A 168 11.78 19.12 1.49
N GLY A 169 12.79 19.68 2.17
CA GLY A 169 12.68 21.00 2.83
C GLY A 169 11.51 21.02 3.82
N ASP A 170 10.67 22.05 3.72
CA ASP A 170 9.48 22.23 4.57
C ASP A 170 8.23 21.51 4.04
N GLY A 171 8.36 20.80 2.91
CA GLY A 171 7.26 20.15 2.26
C GLY A 171 6.64 19.04 3.10
N ARG A 172 5.31 19.03 3.17
CA ARG A 172 4.51 18.07 3.96
C ARG A 172 3.99 16.94 3.08
N ARG A 173 3.80 15.79 3.72
CA ARG A 173 3.14 14.63 3.09
C ARG A 173 2.19 13.97 4.08
N ALA A 174 1.00 13.61 3.60
CA ALA A 174 0.07 12.76 4.33
C ALA A 174 0.47 11.30 4.15
N TYR A 175 1.13 10.74 5.18
CA TYR A 175 1.48 9.32 5.24
C TYR A 175 0.33 8.51 5.84
N ILE A 176 0.23 7.23 5.46
CA ILE A 176 -0.78 6.31 5.99
C ILE A 176 -0.11 5.07 6.61
N ASP A 177 -0.66 4.59 7.72
CA ASP A 177 -0.28 3.28 8.26
C ASP A 177 -0.88 2.15 7.40
N LEU A 178 -0.06 1.14 7.04
CA LEU A 178 -0.56 0.00 6.26
C LEU A 178 -1.71 -0.75 6.97
N ARG A 179 -1.80 -0.66 8.31
CA ARG A 179 -2.88 -1.27 9.08
C ARG A 179 -4.23 -0.62 8.76
N ASP A 180 -4.26 0.69 8.50
CA ASP A 180 -5.47 1.40 8.06
C ASP A 180 -5.85 1.02 6.63
N ILE A 181 -4.86 0.80 5.76
CA ILE A 181 -5.11 0.28 4.40
C ILE A 181 -5.75 -1.11 4.46
N ALA A 182 -5.21 -2.01 5.28
CA ALA A 182 -5.72 -3.35 5.43
C ALA A 182 -7.13 -3.38 6.05
N GLU A 183 -7.37 -2.54 7.06
CA GLU A 183 -8.68 -2.39 7.71
C GLU A 183 -9.72 -1.81 6.74
N THR A 184 -9.34 -0.80 5.94
CA THR A 184 -10.19 -0.27 4.87
C THR A 184 -10.51 -1.33 3.81
N ALA A 185 -9.51 -2.11 3.39
CA ALA A 185 -9.73 -3.22 2.46
C ALA A 185 -10.68 -4.27 3.03
N PHE A 186 -10.56 -4.59 4.32
CA PHE A 186 -11.50 -5.48 5.03
C PHE A 186 -12.92 -4.91 5.01
N THR A 187 -13.11 -3.65 5.40
CA THR A 187 -14.43 -2.98 5.39
C THR A 187 -15.08 -3.03 4.01
N VAL A 188 -14.32 -2.74 2.97
CA VAL A 188 -14.79 -2.75 1.59
C VAL A 188 -15.15 -4.17 1.11
N LEU A 189 -14.37 -5.18 1.48
CA LEU A 189 -14.65 -6.58 1.14
C LEU A 189 -15.89 -7.14 1.84
N MET A 190 -16.19 -6.64 3.04
CA MET A 190 -17.34 -7.09 3.84
C MET A 190 -18.66 -6.42 3.43
N ASN A 191 -18.60 -5.23 2.84
CA ASN A 191 -19.77 -4.44 2.46
C ASN A 191 -19.76 -4.05 0.95
N PRO A 192 -19.65 -5.01 0.02
CA PRO A 192 -19.39 -4.74 -1.39
C PRO A 192 -20.40 -3.77 -2.02
N ALA A 193 -21.69 -3.91 -1.71
CA ALA A 193 -22.76 -3.10 -2.31
C ALA A 193 -22.56 -1.59 -2.11
N GLU A 194 -21.95 -1.17 -1.00
CA GLU A 194 -21.70 0.24 -0.69
C GLU A 194 -20.50 0.81 -1.43
N HIS A 195 -19.65 -0.05 -2.01
CA HIS A 195 -18.32 0.34 -2.51
C HIS A 195 -18.11 0.10 -4.01
N ILE A 196 -19.01 -0.61 -4.68
CA ILE A 196 -18.95 -0.86 -6.13
C ILE A 196 -18.83 0.45 -6.91
N GLY A 197 -17.88 0.49 -7.86
CA GLY A 197 -17.63 1.63 -8.75
C GLY A 197 -16.92 2.81 -8.07
N LYS A 198 -16.48 2.66 -6.81
CA LYS A 198 -15.85 3.74 -6.06
C LYS A 198 -14.32 3.64 -6.07
N THR A 199 -13.70 4.81 -6.03
CA THR A 199 -12.26 4.96 -5.83
C THR A 199 -12.05 5.79 -4.57
N TYR A 200 -11.22 5.31 -3.66
CA TYR A 200 -10.91 5.96 -2.39
C TYR A 200 -9.44 6.34 -2.32
N ILE A 201 -9.17 7.56 -1.88
CA ILE A 201 -7.80 8.03 -1.63
C ILE A 201 -7.50 7.80 -0.16
N LEU A 202 -6.53 6.94 0.12
CA LEU A 202 -6.22 6.56 1.49
C LEU A 202 -5.00 7.34 2.00
N THR A 203 -5.24 8.24 2.94
CA THR A 203 -4.22 9.03 3.66
C THR A 203 -4.38 8.83 5.16
N GLY A 204 -3.35 9.17 5.94
CA GLY A 204 -3.57 9.50 7.35
C GLY A 204 -4.30 10.82 7.49
N ASP A 205 -4.66 11.18 8.72
CA ASP A 205 -5.39 12.41 9.04
C ASP A 205 -4.47 13.61 9.27
N GLU A 206 -3.15 13.45 9.07
CA GLU A 206 -2.15 14.50 9.25
C GLU A 206 -1.15 14.52 8.08
N ALA A 207 -0.69 15.71 7.71
CA ALA A 207 0.39 15.92 6.75
C ALA A 207 1.60 16.50 7.48
N LEU A 208 2.71 15.77 7.48
CA LEU A 208 3.92 16.09 8.23
C LEU A 208 5.09 16.40 7.31
N ASN A 209 5.93 17.35 7.72
CA ASN A 209 7.29 17.49 7.20
C ASN A 209 8.30 16.75 8.11
N TYR A 210 9.54 16.67 7.69
CA TYR A 210 10.55 15.94 8.46
C TYR A 210 11.04 16.67 9.72
N TRP A 211 10.82 17.99 9.87
CA TRP A 211 11.01 18.69 11.14
C TRP A 211 10.05 18.17 12.19
N GLN A 212 8.76 18.14 11.85
CA GLN A 212 7.71 17.64 12.74
C GLN A 212 7.90 16.14 13.05
N LEU A 213 8.31 15.35 12.06
CA LEU A 213 8.59 13.92 12.28
C LEU A 213 9.79 13.72 13.20
N ALA A 214 10.86 14.55 13.08
CA ALA A 214 12.01 14.52 13.98
C ALA A 214 11.60 14.83 15.43
N ASP A 215 10.76 15.85 15.61
CA ASP A 215 10.24 16.21 16.94
C ASP A 215 9.41 15.05 17.54
N ILE A 216 8.48 14.47 16.77
CA ILE A 216 7.66 13.33 17.21
C ILE A 216 8.55 12.14 17.61
N ILE A 217 9.54 11.79 16.79
CA ILE A 217 10.45 10.68 17.11
C ILE A 217 11.23 11.00 18.38
N GLY A 218 11.79 12.23 18.45
CA GLY A 218 12.58 12.68 19.61
C GLY A 218 11.79 12.62 20.92
N GLU A 219 10.55 13.09 20.91
CA GLU A 219 9.65 13.01 22.08
C GLU A 219 9.40 11.55 22.51
N VAL A 220 9.15 10.65 21.55
CA VAL A 220 8.84 9.25 21.87
C VAL A 220 10.05 8.47 22.37
N ILE A 221 11.24 8.71 21.80
CA ILE A 221 12.46 8.00 22.23
C ILE A 221 13.14 8.64 23.46
N GLY A 222 12.76 9.89 23.79
CA GLY A 222 13.34 10.65 24.88
C GLY A 222 14.75 11.19 24.56
N ASP A 223 15.06 11.43 23.29
CA ASP A 223 16.35 11.93 22.82
C ASP A 223 16.15 12.84 21.60
N LYS A 224 17.05 13.82 21.41
CA LYS A 224 16.91 14.78 20.30
C LYS A 224 17.19 14.10 18.95
N VAL A 225 16.26 14.23 18.02
CA VAL A 225 16.44 13.86 16.60
C VAL A 225 16.48 15.14 15.76
N THR A 226 17.40 15.21 14.80
CA THR A 226 17.59 16.40 13.97
C THR A 226 17.28 16.10 12.52
N TYR A 227 16.45 16.91 11.89
CA TYR A 227 16.30 16.88 10.43
C TYR A 227 17.42 17.68 9.80
N VAL A 228 18.14 17.09 8.87
CA VAL A 228 19.21 17.70 8.06
C VAL A 228 18.73 17.75 6.61
N PRO A 229 18.23 18.92 6.17
CA PRO A 229 17.72 19.05 4.80
C PRO A 229 18.87 18.92 3.79
N LEU A 230 18.68 18.04 2.82
CA LEU A 230 19.59 17.86 1.69
C LEU A 230 19.14 18.71 0.50
N THR A 231 20.08 18.99 -0.40
CA THR A 231 19.75 19.40 -1.76
C THR A 231 19.25 18.20 -2.57
N LEU A 232 18.55 18.45 -3.69
CA LEU A 232 18.10 17.37 -4.58
C LEU A 232 19.30 16.61 -5.19
N GLU A 233 20.40 17.29 -5.43
CA GLU A 233 21.65 16.71 -5.94
C GLU A 233 22.29 15.75 -4.92
N GLU A 234 22.44 16.18 -3.67
CA GLU A 234 22.96 15.34 -2.59
C GLU A 234 22.09 14.10 -2.35
N ALA A 235 20.76 14.23 -2.43
CA ALA A 235 19.85 13.10 -2.30
C ALA A 235 20.03 12.10 -3.44
N ARG A 236 20.16 12.58 -4.68
CA ARG A 236 20.43 11.76 -5.86
C ARG A 236 21.77 11.02 -5.73
N GLU A 237 22.85 11.73 -5.41
CA GLU A 237 24.18 11.14 -5.23
C GLU A 237 24.18 10.04 -4.16
N ARG A 238 23.46 10.25 -3.04
CA ARG A 238 23.34 9.23 -1.98
C ARG A 238 22.66 7.96 -2.48
N MET A 239 21.63 8.08 -3.32
CA MET A 239 20.94 6.93 -3.92
C MET A 239 21.85 6.20 -4.92
N GLU A 240 22.61 6.93 -5.73
CA GLU A 240 23.59 6.38 -6.69
C GLU A 240 24.73 5.64 -5.98
N LYS A 241 25.30 6.24 -4.93
CA LYS A 241 26.33 5.60 -4.10
C LYS A 241 25.85 4.31 -3.42
N LYS A 242 24.53 4.16 -3.19
CA LYS A 242 23.92 2.92 -2.70
C LYS A 242 23.66 1.88 -3.80
N GLY A 243 24.01 2.18 -5.03
CA GLY A 243 23.78 1.27 -6.17
C GLY A 243 22.30 1.12 -6.54
N MET A 244 21.46 2.11 -6.22
CA MET A 244 20.04 2.05 -6.60
C MET A 244 19.89 2.13 -8.13
N PRO A 245 19.00 1.33 -8.74
CA PRO A 245 18.78 1.40 -10.18
C PRO A 245 18.16 2.75 -10.58
N GLN A 246 18.53 3.28 -11.75
CA GLN A 246 18.15 4.61 -12.22
C GLN A 246 16.62 4.85 -12.22
N TRP A 247 15.82 3.83 -12.60
CA TRP A 247 14.35 3.96 -12.57
C TRP A 247 13.80 4.20 -11.16
N ALA A 248 14.43 3.60 -10.14
CA ALA A 248 14.03 3.80 -8.74
C ALA A 248 14.42 5.18 -8.26
N ILE A 249 15.64 5.65 -8.60
CA ILE A 249 16.12 7.00 -8.29
C ILE A 249 15.17 8.03 -8.90
N GLN A 250 14.86 7.92 -10.19
CA GLN A 250 13.93 8.82 -10.88
C GLN A 250 12.56 8.87 -10.18
N THR A 251 12.03 7.70 -9.82
CA THR A 251 10.74 7.61 -9.13
C THR A 251 10.79 8.30 -7.76
N LEU A 252 11.82 8.03 -6.95
CA LEU A 252 11.97 8.63 -5.62
C LEU A 252 12.18 10.14 -5.71
N MET A 253 12.95 10.62 -6.68
CA MET A 253 13.15 12.06 -6.90
C MET A 253 11.83 12.77 -7.24
N VAL A 254 10.98 12.19 -8.09
CA VAL A 254 9.63 12.73 -8.36
C VAL A 254 8.81 12.84 -7.08
N TYR A 255 8.83 11.84 -6.21
CA TYR A 255 8.11 11.90 -4.92
C TYR A 255 8.72 12.93 -3.96
N THR A 256 10.05 13.06 -3.95
CA THR A 256 10.77 14.07 -3.14
C THR A 256 10.39 15.49 -3.58
N GLU A 257 10.43 15.77 -4.89
CA GLU A 257 10.05 17.06 -5.46
C GLU A 257 8.57 17.39 -5.19
N THR A 258 7.69 16.40 -5.29
CA THR A 258 6.27 16.57 -4.98
C THR A 258 6.02 16.92 -3.52
N GLN A 259 6.74 16.28 -2.61
CA GLN A 259 6.64 16.64 -1.20
C GLN A 259 7.21 18.04 -0.98
N ARG A 260 8.36 18.36 -1.60
CA ARG A 260 9.02 19.67 -1.50
C ARG A 260 8.13 20.81 -2.00
N SER A 261 7.36 20.61 -3.07
CA SER A 261 6.41 21.60 -3.60
C SER A 261 5.17 21.80 -2.73
N GLY A 262 4.90 20.89 -1.78
CA GLY A 262 3.69 20.88 -0.96
C GLY A 262 2.52 20.09 -1.56
N ASP A 263 2.67 19.57 -2.78
CA ASP A 263 1.61 18.85 -3.48
C ASP A 263 1.25 17.49 -2.85
N ALA A 264 2.12 16.98 -1.96
CA ALA A 264 1.87 15.72 -1.24
C ALA A 264 1.06 15.89 0.07
N ALA A 265 0.65 17.10 0.42
CA ALA A 265 0.01 17.42 1.70
C ALA A 265 -1.51 17.15 1.73
N TYR A 266 -2.11 16.74 0.61
CA TYR A 266 -3.56 16.49 0.55
C TYR A 266 -3.98 15.39 1.54
N ILE A 267 -4.98 15.71 2.38
CA ILE A 267 -5.61 14.79 3.33
C ILE A 267 -7.01 14.44 2.82
N SER A 268 -7.26 13.15 2.63
CA SER A 268 -8.57 12.63 2.25
C SER A 268 -9.35 12.20 3.50
N PRO A 269 -10.66 12.48 3.58
CA PRO A 269 -11.51 11.97 4.65
C PRO A 269 -11.90 10.49 4.47
N ASP A 270 -11.42 9.82 3.43
CA ASP A 270 -11.92 8.49 3.06
C ASP A 270 -11.64 7.44 4.12
N VAL A 271 -10.44 7.43 4.72
CA VAL A 271 -10.08 6.44 5.75
C VAL A 271 -10.95 6.62 6.99
N SER A 272 -11.00 7.82 7.55
CA SER A 272 -11.78 8.09 8.77
C SER A 272 -13.29 7.86 8.55
N ARG A 273 -13.80 8.19 7.35
CA ARG A 273 -15.19 7.93 6.99
C ARG A 273 -15.50 6.43 6.83
N LEU A 274 -14.62 5.66 6.19
CA LEU A 274 -14.82 4.23 5.98
C LEU A 274 -14.67 3.43 7.26
N LEU A 275 -13.71 3.81 8.11
CA LEU A 275 -13.44 3.11 9.37
C LEU A 275 -14.27 3.61 10.55
N GLN A 276 -15.02 4.73 10.40
CA GLN A 276 -15.80 5.40 11.46
C GLN A 276 -14.93 5.74 12.69
N LYS A 277 -13.65 6.02 12.47
CA LYS A 277 -12.66 6.43 13.47
C LYS A 277 -11.51 7.17 12.79
N PRO A 278 -10.71 7.95 13.53
CA PRO A 278 -9.51 8.58 13.00
C PRO A 278 -8.50 7.54 12.48
N ALA A 279 -7.73 7.92 11.46
CA ALA A 279 -6.58 7.15 11.03
C ALA A 279 -5.50 7.11 12.12
N ARG A 280 -4.62 6.11 12.07
CA ARG A 280 -3.49 6.01 12.99
C ARG A 280 -2.53 7.17 12.79
N THR A 281 -2.08 7.77 13.90
CA THR A 281 -1.17 8.92 13.88
C THR A 281 0.28 8.50 13.76
N ALA A 282 1.15 9.42 13.30
CA ALA A 282 2.60 9.21 13.30
C ALA A 282 3.13 8.95 14.73
N THR A 283 2.65 9.69 15.72
CA THR A 283 3.01 9.47 17.13
C THR A 283 2.67 8.06 17.60
N GLY A 284 1.46 7.57 17.28
CA GLY A 284 1.04 6.20 17.59
C GLY A 284 1.92 5.17 16.90
N PHE A 285 2.23 5.39 15.62
CA PHE A 285 3.11 4.54 14.83
C PHE A 285 4.53 4.46 15.44
N ILE A 286 5.13 5.60 15.77
CA ILE A 286 6.50 5.61 16.36
C ILE A 286 6.50 4.92 17.73
N LYS A 287 5.45 5.08 18.55
CA LYS A 287 5.32 4.35 19.83
C LYS A 287 5.25 2.83 19.62
N ASP A 288 4.46 2.37 18.65
CA ASP A 288 4.31 0.93 18.34
C ASP A 288 5.63 0.30 17.85
N TYR A 289 6.49 1.10 17.20
CA TYR A 289 7.76 0.65 16.61
C TYR A 289 8.99 1.29 17.26
N VAL A 290 8.88 1.73 18.53
CA VAL A 290 9.92 2.52 19.22
C VAL A 290 11.30 1.86 19.21
N GLU A 291 11.38 0.53 19.28
CA GLU A 291 12.64 -0.22 19.28
C GLU A 291 13.43 -0.12 17.96
N TRP A 292 12.77 0.31 16.89
CA TRP A 292 13.43 0.58 15.62
C TRP A 292 14.20 1.91 15.62
N PHE A 293 13.83 2.84 16.51
CA PHE A 293 14.36 4.21 16.55
C PHE A 293 15.29 4.50 17.75
N LYS A 294 15.23 3.66 18.78
CA LYS A 294 16.10 3.73 19.97
C LYS A 294 17.49 3.17 19.75
#